data_532ba09b7bcb9f003c17163b2771f128
#
_entry.id   532ba09b7bcb9f003c17163b2771f128
#
_cell.length_a   1.000
_cell.length_b   1.000
_cell.length_c   1.000
_cell.angle_alpha   90.00
_cell.angle_beta   90.00
_cell.angle_gamma   90.00
#
_symmetry.space_group_name_H-M   'P 1'
#
loop_
_entity.id
_entity.type
_entity.pdbx_description
1 polymer ?
#
loop_
_entity_poly.entity_id
_entity_poly.type
_entity_poly.pdbx_seq_one_letter_code
_entity_poly.pdbx_strand_id
1 'polypeptide(L)'
;MIYLDNAATTLRKPPQVIDAVVAAMGSFGNSARGTHEEALAASRVIYDPRCKLAALFGCKRPDHVAFTCNSTEALNIAIHGCIHAGKHVISTDLEHNSVLRPLYRLERENNVKLSFVPADRQGNIDYADFERLLRPDTRAVVCTHASNLTGNTLDLACIGAFAHEHDLLFIVDASQSAGVLPIDMEQMHIDVLCFTGHKSLMGPQGTGGLCVREGVDIAPWKVGGTGVQTYSESQPAQMPTRLEAGTLNGHGIAGLSAALDFLQETGIGTIHAHE
;
A
#
# COMPACT_ATOMS: atom_id res chain seq x y z
N MET A 1 -30.44 3.64 8.87
CA MET A 1 -29.74 4.37 7.78
C MET A 1 -29.11 3.30 6.87
N ILE A 2 -29.39 3.39 5.57
CA ILE A 2 -28.72 2.60 4.54
C ILE A 2 -27.52 3.42 4.05
N TYR A 3 -26.31 2.88 4.13
CA TYR A 3 -25.07 3.52 3.68
C TYR A 3 -24.45 2.69 2.55
N LEU A 4 -24.34 3.28 1.36
CA LEU A 4 -23.87 2.62 0.13
C LEU A 4 -22.59 3.25 -0.42
N ASP A 5 -21.79 3.91 0.42
CA ASP A 5 -20.57 4.62 0.01
C ASP A 5 -19.30 4.10 0.75
N ASN A 6 -19.25 2.81 1.05
CA ASN A 6 -18.10 2.19 1.69
C ASN A 6 -16.82 2.23 0.81
N ALA A 7 -16.97 2.35 -0.50
CA ALA A 7 -15.86 2.54 -1.43
C ALA A 7 -15.09 3.86 -1.19
N ALA A 8 -15.77 4.89 -0.66
CA ALA A 8 -15.13 6.13 -0.22
C ALA A 8 -14.45 5.92 1.15
N THR A 9 -15.19 5.41 2.13
CA THR A 9 -14.69 5.02 3.47
C THR A 9 -15.73 4.14 4.16
N THR A 10 -15.30 3.10 4.85
CA THR A 10 -16.21 2.27 5.66
C THR A 10 -16.79 3.08 6.81
N LEU A 11 -18.11 3.25 6.85
CA LEU A 11 -18.77 4.04 7.89
C LEU A 11 -18.75 3.33 9.25
N ARG A 12 -19.16 2.07 9.29
CA ARG A 12 -19.25 1.28 10.51
C ARG A 12 -17.99 0.43 10.66
N LYS A 13 -17.26 0.67 11.75
CA LYS A 13 -16.11 -0.15 12.11
C LYS A 13 -16.55 -1.27 13.03
N PRO A 14 -15.93 -2.47 12.99
CA PRO A 14 -16.12 -3.50 14.00
C PRO A 14 -15.90 -2.92 15.41
N PRO A 15 -16.70 -3.30 16.43
CA PRO A 15 -16.57 -2.75 17.78
C PRO A 15 -15.15 -2.87 18.35
N GLN A 16 -14.48 -3.98 18.12
CA GLN A 16 -13.10 -4.21 18.57
C GLN A 16 -12.09 -3.19 18.00
N VAL A 17 -12.36 -2.59 16.85
CA VAL A 17 -11.53 -1.52 16.27
C VAL A 17 -11.63 -0.26 17.13
N ILE A 18 -12.85 0.10 17.53
CA ILE A 18 -13.12 1.28 18.38
C ILE A 18 -12.46 1.07 19.75
N ASP A 19 -12.68 -0.10 20.35
CA ASP A 19 -12.13 -0.45 21.66
C ASP A 19 -10.59 -0.42 21.66
N ALA A 20 -9.95 -0.94 20.59
CA ALA A 20 -8.50 -0.92 20.44
C ALA A 20 -7.94 0.51 20.34
N VAL A 21 -8.61 1.40 19.61
CA VAL A 21 -8.20 2.82 19.50
C VAL A 21 -8.31 3.49 20.87
N VAL A 22 -9.42 3.32 21.59
CA VAL A 22 -9.65 3.91 22.91
C VAL A 22 -8.61 3.40 23.91
N ALA A 23 -8.37 2.09 23.95
CA ALA A 23 -7.36 1.49 24.82
C ALA A 23 -5.95 2.03 24.51
N ALA A 24 -5.59 2.14 23.23
CA ALA A 24 -4.30 2.68 22.82
C ALA A 24 -4.14 4.16 23.22
N MET A 25 -5.18 4.97 23.17
CA MET A 25 -5.14 6.37 23.61
C MET A 25 -4.81 6.52 25.10
N GLY A 26 -5.15 5.52 25.91
CA GLY A 26 -4.85 5.51 27.36
C GLY A 26 -3.51 4.87 27.74
N SER A 27 -2.88 4.10 26.83
CA SER A 27 -1.72 3.26 27.17
C SER A 27 -0.54 3.37 26.20
N PHE A 28 -0.73 3.96 25.01
CA PHE A 28 0.31 4.01 23.99
C PHE A 28 1.32 5.11 24.25
N GLY A 29 2.56 4.72 24.60
CA GLY A 29 3.70 5.60 24.78
C GLY A 29 4.59 5.69 23.54
N ASN A 30 5.87 6.03 23.77
CA ASN A 30 6.86 6.11 22.70
C ASN A 30 7.30 4.72 22.24
N SER A 31 6.96 4.33 21.01
CA SER A 31 7.30 3.03 20.42
C SER A 31 8.75 2.95 19.89
N ALA A 32 9.49 4.07 19.80
CA ALA A 32 10.75 4.10 19.04
C ALA A 32 12.02 4.13 19.92
N ARG A 33 11.95 4.56 21.19
CA ARG A 33 13.16 4.93 21.95
C ARG A 33 13.26 4.40 23.38
N GLY A 34 12.23 3.73 23.89
CA GLY A 34 12.22 3.25 25.27
C GLY A 34 12.68 1.82 25.40
N THR A 35 13.42 1.52 26.47
CA THR A 35 13.75 0.16 26.90
C THR A 35 12.90 -0.31 28.08
N HIS A 36 11.98 0.54 28.56
CA HIS A 36 11.04 0.23 29.61
C HIS A 36 9.82 -0.53 29.06
N GLU A 37 9.06 -1.14 29.93
CA GLU A 37 7.98 -2.09 29.58
C GLU A 37 6.91 -1.47 28.67
N GLU A 38 6.51 -0.22 28.95
CA GLU A 38 5.52 0.51 28.14
C GLU A 38 6.01 0.80 26.72
N ALA A 39 7.32 1.09 26.54
CA ALA A 39 7.89 1.30 25.22
C ALA A 39 8.00 0.00 24.41
N LEU A 40 8.32 -1.11 25.07
CA LEU A 40 8.31 -2.43 24.44
C LEU A 40 6.88 -2.85 24.07
N ALA A 41 5.90 -2.57 24.91
CA ALA A 41 4.49 -2.81 24.61
C ALA A 41 4.04 -1.97 23.40
N ALA A 42 4.37 -0.67 23.37
CA ALA A 42 4.09 0.20 22.22
C ALA A 42 4.77 -0.28 20.93
N SER A 43 6.00 -0.79 21.01
CA SER A 43 6.69 -1.36 19.86
C SER A 43 5.97 -2.60 19.30
N ARG A 44 5.43 -3.46 20.17
CA ARG A 44 4.64 -4.63 19.77
C ARG A 44 3.34 -4.19 19.07
N VAL A 45 2.63 -3.18 19.59
CA VAL A 45 1.40 -2.65 18.97
C VAL A 45 1.66 -2.19 17.53
N ILE A 46 2.87 -1.72 17.21
CA ILE A 46 3.25 -1.35 15.84
C ILE A 46 3.72 -2.58 15.03
N TYR A 47 4.41 -3.54 15.65
CA TYR A 47 4.99 -4.68 14.94
C TYR A 47 3.96 -5.76 14.57
N ASP A 48 3.03 -6.08 15.48
CA ASP A 48 2.04 -7.13 15.27
C ASP A 48 1.19 -6.91 14.00
N PRO A 49 0.64 -5.70 13.72
CA PRO A 49 -0.10 -5.49 12.48
C PRO A 49 0.78 -5.54 11.22
N ARG A 50 2.11 -5.33 11.31
CA ARG A 50 3.01 -5.61 10.18
C ARG A 50 3.02 -7.11 9.85
N CYS A 51 3.09 -7.96 10.88
CA CYS A 51 3.01 -9.41 10.69
C CYS A 51 1.68 -9.84 10.07
N LYS A 52 0.56 -9.27 10.54
CA LYS A 52 -0.77 -9.56 10.02
C LYS A 52 -0.93 -9.10 8.55
N LEU A 53 -0.46 -7.90 8.21
CA LEU A 53 -0.48 -7.38 6.84
C LEU A 53 0.44 -8.19 5.92
N ALA A 54 1.63 -8.56 6.40
CA ALA A 54 2.56 -9.40 5.65
C ALA A 54 1.93 -10.76 5.33
N ALA A 55 1.27 -11.38 6.31
CA ALA A 55 0.53 -12.64 6.12
C ALA A 55 -0.66 -12.47 5.16
N LEU A 56 -1.43 -11.38 5.29
CA LEU A 56 -2.60 -11.10 4.46
C LEU A 56 -2.25 -10.95 2.97
N PHE A 57 -1.10 -10.34 2.68
CA PHE A 57 -0.68 -10.01 1.30
C PHE A 57 0.42 -10.94 0.74
N GLY A 58 0.82 -11.99 1.46
CA GLY A 58 1.91 -12.86 1.01
C GLY A 58 3.28 -12.17 0.98
N CYS A 59 3.50 -11.14 1.80
CA CYS A 59 4.79 -10.49 1.94
C CYS A 59 5.68 -11.31 2.90
N LYS A 60 6.85 -11.77 2.44
CA LYS A 60 7.75 -12.62 3.26
C LYS A 60 8.33 -11.92 4.49
N ARG A 61 8.42 -10.59 4.45
CA ARG A 61 9.15 -9.79 5.43
C ARG A 61 8.23 -8.78 6.12
N PRO A 62 7.79 -9.04 7.36
CA PRO A 62 7.00 -8.06 8.12
C PRO A 62 7.69 -6.70 8.30
N ASP A 63 9.00 -6.68 8.40
CA ASP A 63 9.82 -5.46 8.43
C ASP A 63 9.87 -4.70 7.09
N HIS A 64 9.36 -5.28 6.00
CA HIS A 64 9.17 -4.62 4.71
C HIS A 64 7.76 -4.03 4.53
N VAL A 65 6.93 -4.09 5.56
CA VAL A 65 5.65 -3.37 5.62
C VAL A 65 5.90 -2.01 6.26
N ALA A 66 5.75 -0.93 5.52
CA ALA A 66 5.88 0.44 6.02
C ALA A 66 4.51 1.11 6.17
N PHE A 67 4.27 1.76 7.32
CA PHE A 67 3.01 2.49 7.56
C PHE A 67 3.06 3.90 7.00
N THR A 68 1.91 4.33 6.50
CA THR A 68 1.64 5.68 6.01
C THR A 68 0.28 6.15 6.53
N CYS A 69 -0.05 7.42 6.34
CA CYS A 69 -1.37 7.91 6.75
C CYS A 69 -2.50 7.48 5.80
N ASN A 70 -2.19 7.04 4.58
CA ASN A 70 -3.15 6.53 3.59
C ASN A 70 -2.41 5.96 2.37
N SER A 71 -3.14 5.37 1.42
CA SER A 71 -2.58 4.87 0.16
C SER A 71 -1.99 5.96 -0.72
N THR A 72 -2.50 7.19 -0.68
CA THR A 72 -1.94 8.29 -1.47
C THR A 72 -0.49 8.58 -1.07
N GLU A 73 -0.19 8.60 0.24
CA GLU A 73 1.20 8.73 0.72
C GLU A 73 2.03 7.50 0.32
N ALA A 74 1.50 6.29 0.48
CA ALA A 74 2.16 5.05 0.08
C ALA A 74 2.53 5.05 -1.42
N LEU A 75 1.59 5.44 -2.29
CA LEU A 75 1.80 5.54 -3.74
C LEU A 75 2.83 6.61 -4.11
N ASN A 76 2.83 7.77 -3.42
CA ASN A 76 3.89 8.77 -3.63
C ASN A 76 5.27 8.20 -3.25
N ILE A 77 5.39 7.49 -2.12
CA ILE A 77 6.63 6.84 -1.71
C ILE A 77 7.06 5.81 -2.76
N ALA A 78 6.16 4.93 -3.20
CA ALA A 78 6.46 3.90 -4.17
C ALA A 78 6.86 4.48 -5.54
N ILE A 79 6.05 5.38 -6.08
CA ILE A 79 6.26 5.95 -7.43
C ILE A 79 7.53 6.80 -7.46
N HIS A 80 7.70 7.73 -6.52
CA HIS A 80 8.89 8.58 -6.49
C HIS A 80 10.14 7.84 -6.03
N GLY A 81 10.00 6.81 -5.17
CA GLY A 81 11.12 6.05 -4.64
C GLY A 81 11.68 5.01 -5.62
N CYS A 82 10.86 4.48 -6.55
CA CYS A 82 11.24 3.41 -7.45
C CYS A 82 11.48 3.87 -8.91
N ILE A 83 10.86 4.97 -9.35
CA ILE A 83 10.91 5.41 -10.75
C ILE A 83 11.95 6.50 -10.94
N HIS A 84 12.95 6.21 -11.77
CA HIS A 84 14.06 7.14 -12.05
C HIS A 84 13.78 8.02 -13.27
N ALA A 85 14.48 9.16 -13.33
CA ALA A 85 14.38 10.12 -14.44
C ALA A 85 14.65 9.48 -15.81
N GLY A 86 13.91 9.94 -16.83
CA GLY A 86 14.08 9.53 -18.23
C GLY A 86 13.61 8.10 -18.54
N LYS A 87 12.98 7.40 -17.59
CA LYS A 87 12.43 6.05 -17.81
C LYS A 87 11.00 6.09 -18.31
N HIS A 88 10.53 4.95 -18.82
CA HIS A 88 9.16 4.79 -19.27
C HIS A 88 8.36 3.93 -18.27
N VAL A 89 7.09 4.28 -18.07
CA VAL A 89 6.14 3.59 -17.20
C VAL A 89 4.87 3.27 -17.97
N ILE A 90 4.38 2.06 -17.83
CA ILE A 90 3.07 1.64 -18.32
C ILE A 90 2.08 1.70 -17.14
N SER A 91 0.93 2.32 -17.35
CA SER A 91 -0.18 2.39 -16.40
C SER A 91 -1.49 2.09 -17.11
N THR A 92 -2.65 2.33 -16.49
CA THR A 92 -3.96 2.06 -17.12
C THR A 92 -4.89 3.27 -17.07
N ASP A 93 -5.93 3.27 -17.91
CA ASP A 93 -6.99 4.29 -17.87
C ASP A 93 -7.90 4.18 -16.63
N LEU A 94 -7.75 3.10 -15.83
CA LEU A 94 -8.60 2.83 -14.67
C LEU A 94 -8.05 3.42 -13.36
N GLU A 95 -6.96 4.16 -13.43
CA GLU A 95 -6.22 4.63 -12.26
C GLU A 95 -6.93 5.75 -11.48
N HIS A 96 -6.77 5.68 -10.17
CA HIS A 96 -7.12 6.79 -9.30
C HIS A 96 -6.08 7.95 -9.40
N ASN A 97 -6.52 9.17 -9.07
CA ASN A 97 -5.64 10.34 -9.03
C ASN A 97 -4.41 10.20 -8.13
N SER A 98 -4.45 9.29 -7.15
CA SER A 98 -3.31 8.98 -6.27
C SER A 98 -2.16 8.28 -7.02
N VAL A 99 -2.44 7.66 -8.16
CA VAL A 99 -1.47 7.12 -9.10
C VAL A 99 -1.16 8.14 -10.20
N LEU A 100 -2.19 8.70 -10.86
CA LEU A 100 -2.01 9.57 -12.02
C LEU A 100 -1.22 10.84 -11.69
N ARG A 101 -1.55 11.52 -10.58
CA ARG A 101 -0.90 12.80 -10.25
C ARG A 101 0.60 12.66 -9.94
N PRO A 102 1.08 11.69 -9.16
CA PRO A 102 2.51 11.41 -9.02
C PRO A 102 3.19 11.05 -10.33
N LEU A 103 2.57 10.22 -11.19
CA LEU A 103 3.13 9.88 -12.51
C LEU A 103 3.26 11.11 -13.41
N TYR A 104 2.22 11.93 -13.55
CA TYR A 104 2.29 13.19 -14.31
C TYR A 104 3.28 14.20 -13.71
N ARG A 105 3.49 14.17 -12.40
CA ARG A 105 4.54 14.97 -11.78
C ARG A 105 5.92 14.50 -12.23
N LEU A 106 6.19 13.20 -12.20
CA LEU A 106 7.45 12.64 -12.69
C LEU A 106 7.66 12.91 -14.19
N GLU A 107 6.59 12.88 -15.01
CA GLU A 107 6.66 13.24 -16.42
C GLU A 107 7.16 14.67 -16.62
N ARG A 108 6.59 15.63 -15.88
CA ARG A 108 6.95 17.06 -15.99
C ARG A 108 8.32 17.39 -15.41
N GLU A 109 8.65 16.81 -14.24
CA GLU A 109 9.83 17.21 -13.44
C GLU A 109 11.06 16.35 -13.75
N ASN A 110 10.86 15.08 -14.10
CA ASN A 110 11.92 14.08 -14.25
C ASN A 110 12.02 13.47 -15.64
N ASN A 111 11.29 14.02 -16.64
CA ASN A 111 11.26 13.51 -18.02
C ASN A 111 10.92 12.00 -18.11
N VAL A 112 10.11 11.49 -17.18
CA VAL A 112 9.53 10.14 -17.27
C VAL A 112 8.55 10.12 -18.43
N LYS A 113 8.48 9.01 -19.16
CA LYS A 113 7.52 8.80 -20.24
C LYS A 113 6.39 7.91 -19.73
N LEU A 114 5.16 8.22 -20.10
CA LEU A 114 3.99 7.48 -19.68
C LEU A 114 3.27 6.89 -20.88
N SER A 115 2.80 5.65 -20.75
CA SER A 115 1.83 5.03 -21.64
C SER A 115 0.71 4.44 -20.81
N PHE A 116 -0.53 4.53 -21.31
CA PHE A 116 -1.69 4.03 -20.63
C PHE A 116 -2.36 2.94 -21.47
N VAL A 117 -2.60 1.77 -20.87
CA VAL A 117 -3.44 0.73 -21.44
C VAL A 117 -4.88 1.25 -21.45
N PRO A 118 -5.51 1.35 -22.65
CA PRO A 118 -6.83 1.92 -22.74
C PRO A 118 -7.90 0.99 -22.18
N ALA A 119 -8.92 1.55 -21.57
CA ALA A 119 -10.12 0.83 -21.17
C ALA A 119 -11.27 1.11 -22.16
N ASP A 120 -12.09 0.10 -22.41
CA ASP A 120 -13.33 0.27 -23.15
C ASP A 120 -14.40 0.99 -22.32
N ARG A 121 -15.58 1.22 -22.91
CA ARG A 121 -16.70 1.91 -22.20
C ARG A 121 -17.26 1.12 -21.02
N GLN A 122 -16.98 -0.17 -20.93
CA GLN A 122 -17.35 -1.06 -19.85
C GLN A 122 -16.26 -1.18 -18.78
N GLY A 123 -15.09 -0.53 -18.99
CA GLY A 123 -13.94 -0.57 -18.09
C GLY A 123 -13.07 -1.82 -18.25
N ASN A 124 -13.19 -2.58 -19.36
CA ASN A 124 -12.32 -3.70 -19.66
C ASN A 124 -11.08 -3.23 -20.41
N ILE A 125 -9.94 -3.88 -20.15
CA ILE A 125 -8.69 -3.64 -20.87
C ILE A 125 -8.29 -4.87 -21.69
N ASP A 126 -7.54 -4.66 -22.80
CA ASP A 126 -6.87 -5.74 -23.50
C ASP A 126 -5.46 -5.91 -22.92
N TYR A 127 -5.20 -7.04 -22.26
CA TYR A 127 -3.90 -7.33 -21.65
C TYR A 127 -2.77 -7.42 -22.69
N ALA A 128 -3.06 -7.68 -23.97
CA ALA A 128 -2.06 -7.62 -25.03
C ALA A 128 -1.52 -6.19 -25.29
N ASP A 129 -2.20 -5.16 -24.80
CA ASP A 129 -1.70 -3.78 -24.94
C ASP A 129 -0.48 -3.51 -24.07
N PHE A 130 -0.24 -4.26 -22.97
CA PHE A 130 1.00 -4.14 -22.23
C PHE A 130 2.22 -4.43 -23.12
N GLU A 131 2.17 -5.50 -23.94
CA GLU A 131 3.22 -5.83 -24.91
C GLU A 131 3.36 -4.75 -26.01
N ARG A 132 2.23 -4.23 -26.52
CA ARG A 132 2.23 -3.18 -27.57
C ARG A 132 2.84 -1.86 -27.08
N LEU A 133 2.74 -1.59 -25.78
CA LEU A 133 3.26 -0.38 -25.14
C LEU A 133 4.68 -0.53 -24.59
N LEU A 134 5.21 -1.75 -24.58
CA LEU A 134 6.57 -2.04 -24.09
C LEU A 134 7.63 -1.30 -24.92
N ARG A 135 8.61 -0.73 -24.26
CA ARG A 135 9.72 0.01 -24.84
C ARG A 135 11.05 -0.42 -24.21
N PRO A 136 12.18 -0.24 -24.88
CA PRO A 136 13.49 -0.56 -24.31
C PRO A 136 13.83 0.20 -23.02
N ASP A 137 13.23 1.39 -22.83
CA ASP A 137 13.37 2.23 -21.63
C ASP A 137 12.26 2.02 -20.60
N THR A 138 11.33 1.07 -20.81
CA THR A 138 10.30 0.71 -19.83
C THR A 138 10.93 0.17 -18.55
N ARG A 139 10.48 0.65 -17.40
CA ARG A 139 11.04 0.26 -16.11
C ARG A 139 10.00 -0.22 -15.11
N ALA A 140 8.76 0.20 -15.24
CA ALA A 140 7.72 -0.17 -14.30
C ALA A 140 6.35 -0.29 -14.95
N VAL A 141 5.52 -1.13 -14.33
CA VAL A 141 4.06 -1.13 -14.48
C VAL A 141 3.47 -0.64 -13.18
N VAL A 142 2.54 0.32 -13.26
CA VAL A 142 1.82 0.85 -12.09
C VAL A 142 0.34 0.75 -12.39
N CYS A 143 -0.42 -0.06 -11.62
CA CYS A 143 -1.85 -0.18 -11.85
C CYS A 143 -2.67 -0.35 -10.56
N THR A 144 -3.94 0.04 -10.63
CA THR A 144 -4.92 -0.30 -9.61
C THR A 144 -5.32 -1.78 -9.74
N HIS A 145 -5.63 -2.43 -8.62
CA HIS A 145 -6.23 -3.77 -8.65
C HIS A 145 -7.74 -3.71 -8.91
N ALA A 146 -8.40 -2.67 -8.40
CA ALA A 146 -9.83 -2.45 -8.61
C ALA A 146 -10.13 -0.96 -8.74
N SER A 147 -10.89 -0.60 -9.78
CA SER A 147 -11.26 0.79 -10.03
C SER A 147 -12.33 1.25 -9.04
N ASN A 148 -12.08 2.38 -8.38
CA ASN A 148 -13.08 3.02 -7.51
C ASN A 148 -14.25 3.65 -8.28
N LEU A 149 -14.12 3.78 -9.60
CA LEU A 149 -15.09 4.46 -10.44
C LEU A 149 -16.01 3.47 -11.15
N THR A 150 -15.43 2.39 -11.73
CA THR A 150 -16.18 1.41 -12.54
C THR A 150 -16.43 0.11 -11.79
N GLY A 151 -15.68 -0.18 -10.72
CA GLY A 151 -15.73 -1.45 -10.00
C GLY A 151 -15.00 -2.61 -10.71
N ASN A 152 -14.48 -2.39 -11.91
CA ASN A 152 -13.72 -3.42 -12.62
C ASN A 152 -12.44 -3.78 -11.84
N THR A 153 -12.11 -5.07 -11.89
CA THR A 153 -10.88 -5.62 -11.32
C THR A 153 -9.92 -6.02 -12.42
N LEU A 154 -8.63 -5.82 -12.19
CA LEU A 154 -7.57 -6.23 -13.11
C LEU A 154 -6.98 -7.57 -12.68
N ASP A 155 -6.62 -8.42 -13.65
CA ASP A 155 -5.89 -9.65 -13.42
C ASP A 155 -4.43 -9.35 -13.09
N LEU A 156 -4.13 -9.20 -11.79
CA LEU A 156 -2.78 -8.91 -11.31
C LEU A 156 -1.80 -10.04 -11.61
N ALA A 157 -2.27 -11.31 -11.68
CA ALA A 157 -1.39 -12.43 -12.00
C ALA A 157 -0.90 -12.33 -13.45
N CYS A 158 -1.79 -11.98 -14.38
CA CYS A 158 -1.45 -11.74 -15.78
C CYS A 158 -0.47 -10.55 -15.93
N ILE A 159 -0.78 -9.41 -15.31
CA ILE A 159 0.07 -8.21 -15.38
C ILE A 159 1.42 -8.45 -14.70
N GLY A 160 1.43 -9.12 -13.55
CA GLY A 160 2.65 -9.45 -12.83
C GLY A 160 3.55 -10.44 -13.58
N ALA A 161 2.96 -11.43 -14.25
CA ALA A 161 3.73 -12.33 -15.12
C ALA A 161 4.41 -11.57 -16.26
N PHE A 162 3.69 -10.67 -16.94
CA PHE A 162 4.25 -9.76 -17.94
C PHE A 162 5.40 -8.91 -17.35
N ALA A 163 5.18 -8.26 -16.22
CA ALA A 163 6.20 -7.43 -15.59
C ALA A 163 7.45 -8.24 -15.22
N HIS A 164 7.27 -9.44 -14.70
CA HIS A 164 8.36 -10.35 -14.33
C HIS A 164 9.16 -10.82 -15.56
N GLU A 165 8.48 -11.19 -16.64
CA GLU A 165 9.12 -11.64 -17.89
C GLU A 165 10.02 -10.55 -18.49
N HIS A 166 9.66 -9.29 -18.34
CA HIS A 166 10.38 -8.14 -18.89
C HIS A 166 11.29 -7.41 -17.88
N ASP A 167 11.53 -7.99 -16.68
CA ASP A 167 12.33 -7.38 -15.60
C ASP A 167 11.86 -5.95 -15.23
N LEU A 168 10.53 -5.76 -15.17
CA LEU A 168 9.87 -4.51 -14.81
C LEU A 168 9.44 -4.53 -13.34
N LEU A 169 9.51 -3.38 -12.68
CA LEU A 169 8.89 -3.21 -11.37
C LEU A 169 7.37 -3.21 -11.50
N PHE A 170 6.70 -3.94 -10.62
CA PHE A 170 5.25 -3.99 -10.55
C PHE A 170 4.73 -3.35 -9.27
N ILE A 171 4.12 -2.16 -9.39
CA ILE A 171 3.55 -1.37 -8.28
C ILE A 171 2.03 -1.42 -8.38
N VAL A 172 1.37 -1.83 -7.30
CA VAL A 172 -0.09 -2.04 -7.26
C VAL A 172 -0.75 -1.11 -6.26
N ASP A 173 -1.79 -0.40 -6.70
CA ASP A 173 -2.75 0.28 -5.84
C ASP A 173 -3.87 -0.69 -5.44
N ALA A 174 -3.82 -1.18 -4.21
CA ALA A 174 -4.82 -2.06 -3.63
C ALA A 174 -5.86 -1.32 -2.75
N SER A 175 -6.04 -0.02 -2.95
CA SER A 175 -6.93 0.81 -2.10
C SER A 175 -8.37 0.31 -2.05
N GLN A 176 -8.88 -0.31 -3.12
CA GLN A 176 -10.24 -0.83 -3.20
C GLN A 176 -10.31 -2.34 -2.93
N SER A 177 -9.21 -3.07 -3.13
CA SER A 177 -9.20 -4.52 -3.11
C SER A 177 -8.64 -5.13 -1.81
N ALA A 178 -7.78 -4.39 -1.09
CA ALA A 178 -7.23 -4.84 0.18
C ALA A 178 -8.34 -5.12 1.21
N GLY A 179 -8.44 -6.37 1.65
CA GLY A 179 -9.47 -6.83 2.59
C GLY A 179 -10.73 -7.43 1.93
N VAL A 180 -10.86 -7.38 0.60
CA VAL A 180 -12.00 -7.93 -0.16
C VAL A 180 -11.55 -8.98 -1.16
N LEU A 181 -10.52 -8.69 -1.93
CA LEU A 181 -9.98 -9.62 -2.92
C LEU A 181 -8.72 -10.30 -2.37
N PRO A 182 -8.50 -11.58 -2.72
CA PRO A 182 -7.24 -12.24 -2.38
C PRO A 182 -6.08 -11.57 -3.13
N ILE A 183 -5.02 -11.28 -2.41
CA ILE A 183 -3.77 -10.74 -2.96
C ILE A 183 -2.62 -11.54 -2.39
N ASP A 184 -1.77 -12.07 -3.26
CA ASP A 184 -0.52 -12.72 -2.90
C ASP A 184 0.61 -12.09 -3.71
N MET A 185 1.44 -11.30 -3.06
CA MET A 185 2.51 -10.54 -3.70
C MET A 185 3.52 -11.45 -4.41
N GLU A 186 3.76 -12.64 -3.86
CA GLU A 186 4.73 -13.56 -4.44
C GLU A 186 4.18 -14.24 -5.70
N GLN A 187 2.97 -14.80 -5.60
CA GLN A 187 2.32 -15.49 -6.73
C GLN A 187 1.97 -14.53 -7.86
N MET A 188 1.65 -13.27 -7.54
CA MET A 188 1.30 -12.23 -8.50
C MET A 188 2.50 -11.37 -8.93
N HIS A 189 3.73 -11.73 -8.53
CA HIS A 189 4.97 -11.01 -8.84
C HIS A 189 4.93 -9.50 -8.51
N ILE A 190 4.22 -9.12 -7.44
CA ILE A 190 4.09 -7.72 -7.03
C ILE A 190 5.34 -7.28 -6.27
N ASP A 191 5.96 -6.19 -6.70
CA ASP A 191 7.13 -5.60 -6.05
C ASP A 191 6.78 -4.64 -4.92
N VAL A 192 5.75 -3.80 -5.16
CA VAL A 192 5.25 -2.87 -4.16
C VAL A 192 3.73 -2.86 -4.17
N LEU A 193 3.12 -3.18 -3.04
CA LEU A 193 1.68 -3.15 -2.84
C LEU A 193 1.33 -1.99 -1.91
N CYS A 194 0.51 -1.04 -2.38
CA CYS A 194 0.05 0.11 -1.61
C CYS A 194 -1.40 -0.07 -1.16
N PHE A 195 -1.72 0.24 0.10
CA PHE A 195 -3.05 0.04 0.67
C PHE A 195 -3.48 1.18 1.59
N THR A 196 -4.79 1.28 1.84
CA THR A 196 -5.38 2.18 2.84
C THR A 196 -6.17 1.40 3.88
N GLY A 197 -6.07 1.80 5.15
CA GLY A 197 -6.69 1.07 6.25
C GLY A 197 -8.19 1.32 6.42
N HIS A 198 -8.69 2.48 5.96
CA HIS A 198 -10.04 2.94 6.30
C HIS A 198 -11.18 2.47 5.39
N LYS A 199 -10.86 1.76 4.30
CA LYS A 199 -11.84 1.15 3.39
C LYS A 199 -12.13 -0.29 3.80
N SER A 200 -12.01 -1.26 2.91
CA SER A 200 -12.36 -2.65 3.19
C SER A 200 -11.44 -3.36 4.20
N LEU A 201 -10.28 -2.79 4.55
CA LEU A 201 -9.52 -3.21 5.73
C LEU A 201 -10.21 -2.83 7.06
N MET A 202 -11.29 -2.03 7.04
CA MET A 202 -12.13 -1.64 8.19
C MET A 202 -11.42 -0.94 9.34
N GLY A 203 -10.18 -0.53 9.15
CA GLY A 203 -9.38 0.23 10.11
C GLY A 203 -9.77 1.72 10.18
N PRO A 204 -9.17 2.47 11.11
CA PRO A 204 -9.40 3.91 11.24
C PRO A 204 -8.87 4.70 10.03
N GLN A 205 -9.43 5.89 9.79
CA GLN A 205 -8.82 6.89 8.92
C GLN A 205 -7.43 7.28 9.45
N GLY A 206 -6.56 7.77 8.57
CA GLY A 206 -5.18 8.08 8.94
C GLY A 206 -4.29 6.84 9.10
N THR A 207 -4.69 5.72 8.51
CA THR A 207 -3.92 4.48 8.42
C THR A 207 -3.83 4.00 6.97
N GLY A 208 -2.67 3.51 6.61
CA GLY A 208 -2.36 2.92 5.32
C GLY A 208 -0.92 2.43 5.33
N GLY A 209 -0.43 2.01 4.20
CA GLY A 209 0.94 1.54 4.10
C GLY A 209 1.30 0.97 2.74
N LEU A 210 2.51 0.48 2.67
CA LEU A 210 3.00 -0.30 1.53
C LEU A 210 3.78 -1.52 2.01
N CYS A 211 3.65 -2.61 1.28
CA CYS A 211 4.49 -3.79 1.39
C CYS A 211 5.50 -3.75 0.24
N VAL A 212 6.78 -3.96 0.53
CA VAL A 212 7.86 -3.93 -0.45
C VAL A 212 8.51 -5.30 -0.53
N ARG A 213 8.61 -5.89 -1.73
CA ARG A 213 9.29 -7.18 -1.93
C ARG A 213 10.78 -7.05 -1.58
N GLU A 214 11.35 -8.08 -0.99
CA GLU A 214 12.78 -8.12 -0.67
C GLU A 214 13.62 -7.94 -1.95
N GLY A 215 14.65 -7.11 -1.86
CA GLY A 215 15.53 -6.78 -2.98
C GLY A 215 15.09 -5.58 -3.83
N VAL A 216 13.87 -5.06 -3.65
CA VAL A 216 13.44 -3.84 -4.32
C VAL A 216 14.13 -2.63 -3.71
N ASP A 217 14.86 -1.88 -4.53
CA ASP A 217 15.44 -0.60 -4.11
C ASP A 217 14.40 0.51 -4.21
N ILE A 218 14.08 1.10 -3.05
CA ILE A 218 13.11 2.18 -2.92
C ILE A 218 13.72 3.32 -2.12
N ALA A 219 13.90 4.47 -2.77
CA ALA A 219 14.43 5.65 -2.11
C ALA A 219 13.40 6.28 -1.17
N PRO A 220 13.80 6.86 -0.02
CA PRO A 220 12.87 7.58 0.83
C PRO A 220 12.37 8.85 0.14
N TRP A 221 11.06 8.99 0.02
CA TRP A 221 10.43 10.19 -0.52
C TRP A 221 10.24 11.27 0.56
N LYS A 222 9.91 10.84 1.79
CA LYS A 222 9.79 11.69 2.97
C LYS A 222 10.96 11.40 3.92
N VAL A 223 11.66 12.43 4.35
CA VAL A 223 12.80 12.34 5.25
C VAL A 223 12.55 13.12 6.52
N GLY A 224 13.16 12.71 7.64
CA GLY A 224 12.99 13.40 8.91
C GLY A 224 13.22 12.51 10.12
N GLY A 225 12.69 12.89 11.27
CA GLY A 225 12.88 12.16 12.52
C GLY A 225 12.28 10.75 12.48
N THR A 226 13.09 9.75 12.78
CA THR A 226 12.72 8.33 12.79
C THR A 226 12.82 7.68 14.17
N GLY A 227 13.32 8.43 15.16
CA GLY A 227 13.58 7.87 16.49
C GLY A 227 14.90 7.14 16.64
N VAL A 228 15.62 6.90 15.55
CA VAL A 228 16.93 6.23 15.54
C VAL A 228 17.97 7.07 14.81
N GLN A 229 19.26 6.78 15.01
CA GLN A 229 20.39 7.44 14.33
C GLN A 229 20.33 8.98 14.40
N THR A 230 20.09 9.53 15.60
CA THR A 230 19.78 10.96 15.86
C THR A 230 20.82 11.93 15.25
N TYR A 231 22.07 11.54 15.12
CA TYR A 231 23.16 12.38 14.60
C TYR A 231 23.50 12.10 13.13
N SER A 232 22.79 11.18 12.45
CA SER A 232 22.97 10.94 11.02
C SER A 232 22.35 12.05 10.20
N GLU A 233 23.06 12.52 9.18
CA GLU A 233 22.55 13.50 8.20
C GLU A 233 21.64 12.86 7.16
N SER A 234 21.66 11.54 7.04
CA SER A 234 20.85 10.77 6.07
C SER A 234 19.74 9.97 6.75
N GLN A 235 18.69 9.71 5.99
CA GLN A 235 17.62 8.80 6.39
C GLN A 235 18.20 7.39 6.63
N PRO A 236 17.75 6.64 7.66
CA PRO A 236 18.18 5.26 7.89
C PRO A 236 17.96 4.37 6.66
N ALA A 237 18.92 3.47 6.40
CA ALA A 237 18.84 2.58 5.25
C ALA A 237 17.90 1.37 5.48
N GLN A 238 17.66 1.02 6.75
CA GLN A 238 16.92 -0.19 7.11
C GLN A 238 15.40 0.03 6.99
N MET A 239 14.72 -0.95 6.40
CA MET A 239 13.27 -1.04 6.44
C MET A 239 12.77 -1.41 7.86
N PRO A 240 11.60 -0.98 8.26
CA PRO A 240 10.70 -0.05 7.57
C PRO A 240 11.06 1.43 7.81
N THR A 241 12.00 1.72 8.70
CA THR A 241 12.36 3.06 9.16
C THR A 241 12.81 3.98 8.01
N ARG A 242 13.40 3.40 6.96
CA ARG A 242 13.76 4.10 5.71
C ARG A 242 12.58 4.87 5.12
N LEU A 243 11.37 4.33 5.21
CA LEU A 243 10.16 4.91 4.59
C LEU A 243 9.22 5.58 5.59
N GLU A 244 9.52 5.47 6.89
CA GLU A 244 8.69 5.98 7.98
C GLU A 244 9.34 7.19 8.67
N ALA A 245 9.14 8.38 8.13
CA ALA A 245 9.58 9.60 8.78
C ALA A 245 8.42 10.26 9.56
N GLY A 246 8.72 10.64 10.80
CA GLY A 246 7.75 11.21 11.74
C GLY A 246 7.16 10.18 12.70
N THR A 247 6.43 10.66 13.70
CA THR A 247 5.73 9.79 14.66
C THR A 247 4.57 9.08 13.96
N LEU A 248 4.54 7.76 14.05
CA LEU A 248 3.47 6.95 13.50
C LEU A 248 2.15 7.17 14.25
N ASN A 249 1.03 6.98 13.54
CA ASN A 249 -0.31 6.98 14.13
C ASN A 249 -0.56 5.69 14.94
N GLY A 250 0.10 5.56 16.09
CA GLY A 250 0.04 4.35 16.92
C GLY A 250 -1.38 3.95 17.32
N HIS A 251 -2.22 4.93 17.66
CA HIS A 251 -3.62 4.68 18.02
C HIS A 251 -4.41 4.11 16.84
N GLY A 252 -4.25 4.71 15.65
CA GLY A 252 -4.88 4.20 14.43
C GLY A 252 -4.35 2.84 14.02
N ILE A 253 -3.05 2.58 14.18
CA ILE A 253 -2.42 1.28 13.88
C ILE A 253 -2.92 0.19 14.83
N ALA A 254 -3.14 0.50 16.12
CA ALA A 254 -3.79 -0.42 17.05
C ALA A 254 -5.20 -0.80 16.59
N GLY A 255 -6.00 0.18 16.15
CA GLY A 255 -7.32 -0.07 15.56
C GLY A 255 -7.24 -0.88 14.26
N LEU A 256 -6.26 -0.61 13.40
CA LEU A 256 -6.03 -1.39 12.18
C LEU A 256 -5.66 -2.85 12.52
N SER A 257 -4.86 -3.08 13.58
CA SER A 257 -4.54 -4.44 14.05
C SER A 257 -5.80 -5.22 14.42
N ALA A 258 -6.70 -4.61 15.19
CA ALA A 258 -7.98 -5.23 15.56
C ALA A 258 -8.91 -5.45 14.34
N ALA A 259 -8.85 -4.57 13.34
CA ALA A 259 -9.56 -4.76 12.09
C ALA A 259 -9.03 -5.97 11.29
N LEU A 260 -7.71 -6.16 11.28
CA LEU A 260 -7.09 -7.33 10.63
C LEU A 260 -7.47 -8.65 11.32
N ASP A 261 -7.60 -8.66 12.67
CA ASP A 261 -8.12 -9.82 13.38
C ASP A 261 -9.56 -10.13 12.96
N PHE A 262 -10.41 -9.11 12.87
CA PHE A 262 -11.79 -9.27 12.39
C PHE A 262 -11.83 -9.83 10.96
N LEU A 263 -10.99 -9.34 10.06
CA LEU A 263 -10.90 -9.85 8.68
C LEU A 263 -10.46 -11.31 8.65
N GLN A 264 -9.49 -11.68 9.46
CA GLN A 264 -9.00 -13.05 9.57
C GLN A 264 -10.08 -14.00 10.11
N GLU A 265 -10.81 -13.59 11.16
CA GLU A 265 -11.91 -14.36 11.75
C GLU A 265 -13.10 -14.53 10.80
N THR A 266 -13.45 -13.48 10.05
CA THR A 266 -14.57 -13.48 9.09
C THR A 266 -14.21 -14.23 7.81
N GLY A 267 -12.97 -14.11 7.35
CA GLY A 267 -12.46 -14.66 6.09
C GLY A 267 -12.75 -13.74 4.89
N ILE A 268 -11.70 -13.47 4.10
CA ILE A 268 -11.78 -12.59 2.90
C ILE A 268 -12.82 -13.10 1.89
N GLY A 269 -12.91 -14.44 1.70
CA GLY A 269 -13.90 -15.03 0.79
C GLY A 269 -15.35 -14.76 1.21
N THR A 270 -15.64 -14.72 2.53
CA THR A 270 -16.97 -14.38 3.04
C THR A 270 -17.29 -12.92 2.79
N ILE A 271 -16.31 -12.02 2.99
CA ILE A 271 -16.46 -10.58 2.76
C ILE A 271 -16.70 -10.32 1.27
N HIS A 272 -15.87 -10.92 0.41
CA HIS A 272 -16.01 -10.78 -1.04
C HIS A 272 -17.37 -11.26 -1.56
N ALA A 273 -17.86 -12.40 -1.05
CA ALA A 273 -19.17 -12.93 -1.45
C ALA A 273 -20.34 -12.02 -1.00
N HIS A 274 -20.14 -11.18 0.00
CA HIS A 274 -21.13 -10.23 0.48
C HIS A 274 -21.15 -8.92 -0.35
N GLU A 275 -20.00 -8.46 -0.83
CA GLU A 275 -19.86 -7.27 -1.67
C GLU A 275 -20.22 -7.56 -3.15
#